data_674dd7d493d1aabcb5e0ea16e0fc83eb
#
_entry.id   674dd7d493d1aabcb5e0ea16e0fc83eb
#
_cell.length_a   1.000
_cell.length_b   1.000
_cell.length_c   1.000
_cell.angle_alpha   90.00
_cell.angle_beta   90.00
_cell.angle_gamma   90.00
#
_symmetry.space_group_name_H-M   'P 1'
#
loop_
_entity.id
_entity.type
_entity.pdbx_description
1 polymer ?
#
loop_
_entity_poly.entity_id
_entity_poly.type
_entity_poly.pdbx_seq_one_letter_code
_entity_poly.pdbx_strand_id
1 'polypeptide(L)'
;MADTMDEEKLLRMLSDPKTSRTAFAALVNQYGQQLYWVIRRMVLNHEDANDVLQNTFLKAWANLGDFHGKAKLYTWLYRIAVNESLGHLRKKKTADNIATDDPADVASTLIADAYFDGNMTQARLQEAIARLPDVQRQVFVLRYFDEMKYSQMSKLLGTSEGALKASYHIAVRKITDFLKDED
;
A
#
# COMPACT_ATOMS: atom_id res chain seq x y z
N MET A 1 4.51 16.79 16.60
CA MET A 1 5.03 16.73 15.21
C MET A 1 6.29 15.88 15.26
N ALA A 2 6.29 14.71 14.64
CA ALA A 2 7.52 13.96 14.50
C ALA A 2 8.44 14.78 13.61
N ASP A 3 9.63 15.08 14.11
CA ASP A 3 10.67 15.82 13.40
C ASP A 3 11.08 14.99 12.19
N THR A 4 10.55 15.34 11.00
CA THR A 4 10.82 14.60 9.76
C THR A 4 12.29 14.81 9.44
N MET A 5 13.09 13.76 9.62
CA MET A 5 14.53 13.83 9.35
C MET A 5 14.75 14.06 7.86
N ASP A 6 15.64 15.00 7.53
CA ASP A 6 16.04 15.24 6.15
C ASP A 6 16.60 13.97 5.50
N GLU A 7 16.16 13.68 4.27
CA GLU A 7 16.50 12.45 3.55
C GLU A 7 18.00 12.26 3.39
N GLU A 8 18.76 13.34 3.11
CA GLU A 8 20.21 13.24 2.98
C GLU A 8 20.90 12.87 4.29
N LYS A 9 20.41 13.45 5.41
CA LYS A 9 20.91 13.11 6.75
C LYS A 9 20.59 11.66 7.08
N LEU A 10 19.37 11.23 6.80
CA LEU A 10 18.91 9.87 7.04
C LEU A 10 19.78 8.86 6.25
N LEU A 11 20.04 9.11 4.97
CA LEU A 11 20.86 8.26 4.12
C LEU A 11 22.31 8.16 4.61
N ARG A 12 22.91 9.29 5.03
CA ARG A 12 24.26 9.27 5.63
C ARG A 12 24.32 8.40 6.87
N MET A 13 23.33 8.54 7.76
CA MET A 13 23.26 7.76 8.99
C MET A 13 22.99 6.27 8.72
N LEU A 14 22.21 5.93 7.70
CA LEU A 14 21.96 4.54 7.29
C LEU A 14 23.22 3.86 6.74
N SER A 15 24.12 4.63 6.13
CA SER A 15 25.37 4.11 5.56
C SER A 15 26.46 3.89 6.62
N ASP A 16 26.34 4.48 7.82
CA ASP A 16 27.30 4.31 8.91
C ASP A 16 26.85 3.16 9.84
N PRO A 17 27.67 2.09 10.00
CA PRO A 17 27.34 0.95 10.87
C PRO A 17 27.02 1.35 12.32
N LYS A 18 27.57 2.44 12.82
CA LYS A 18 27.35 2.92 14.19
C LYS A 18 25.97 3.56 14.39
N THR A 19 25.41 4.16 13.35
CA THR A 19 24.15 4.93 13.40
C THR A 19 23.02 4.28 12.61
N SER A 20 23.32 3.26 11.78
CA SER A 20 22.36 2.64 10.87
C SER A 20 21.09 2.11 11.56
N ARG A 21 21.21 1.50 12.73
CA ARG A 21 20.04 1.00 13.49
C ARG A 21 19.13 2.13 13.96
N THR A 22 19.71 3.19 14.50
CA THR A 22 18.95 4.37 14.95
C THR A 22 18.30 5.09 13.78
N ALA A 23 19.03 5.22 12.65
CA ALA A 23 18.52 5.80 11.42
C ALA A 23 17.38 4.95 10.84
N PHE A 24 17.49 3.63 10.90
CA PHE A 24 16.44 2.75 10.41
C PHE A 24 15.17 2.84 11.27
N ALA A 25 15.29 2.95 12.59
CA ALA A 25 14.15 3.21 13.46
C ALA A 25 13.46 4.54 13.12
N ALA A 26 14.24 5.58 12.83
CA ALA A 26 13.70 6.86 12.36
C ALA A 26 12.98 6.74 11.01
N LEU A 27 13.53 5.96 10.08
CA LEU A 27 12.91 5.64 8.78
C LEU A 27 11.56 4.93 8.96
N VAL A 28 11.49 3.92 9.84
CA VAL A 28 10.25 3.21 10.13
C VAL A 28 9.19 4.16 10.70
N ASN A 29 9.58 5.02 11.65
CA ASN A 29 8.67 6.02 12.23
C ASN A 29 8.20 7.06 11.19
N GLN A 30 9.08 7.47 10.29
CA GLN A 30 8.78 8.50 9.29
C GLN A 30 7.86 8.01 8.19
N TYR A 31 8.06 6.78 7.70
CA TYR A 31 7.35 6.25 6.52
C TYR A 31 6.33 5.16 6.85
N GLY A 32 6.33 4.63 8.06
CA GLY A 32 5.52 3.47 8.45
C GLY A 32 4.03 3.69 8.22
N GLN A 33 3.48 4.82 8.66
CA GLN A 33 2.06 5.12 8.50
C GLN A 33 1.65 5.25 7.02
N GLN A 34 2.47 5.92 6.21
CA GLN A 34 2.17 6.08 4.78
C GLN A 34 2.20 4.73 4.06
N LEU A 35 3.22 3.90 4.33
CA LEU A 35 3.33 2.56 3.75
C LEU A 35 2.23 1.62 4.24
N TYR A 36 1.84 1.71 5.51
CA TYR A 36 0.71 0.95 6.05
C TYR A 36 -0.55 1.20 5.23
N TRP A 37 -0.89 2.45 4.91
CA TRP A 37 -2.08 2.76 4.13
C TRP A 37 -2.02 2.27 2.68
N VAL A 38 -0.84 2.32 2.04
CA VAL A 38 -0.65 1.72 0.72
C VAL A 38 -0.97 0.22 0.78
N ILE A 39 -0.39 -0.49 1.75
CA ILE A 39 -0.59 -1.93 1.95
C ILE A 39 -2.04 -2.23 2.32
N ARG A 40 -2.61 -1.50 3.29
CA ARG A 40 -3.95 -1.72 3.83
C ARG A 40 -5.05 -1.64 2.77
N ARG A 41 -4.92 -0.72 1.82
CA ARG A 41 -5.83 -0.60 0.67
C ARG A 41 -5.74 -1.78 -0.29
N MET A 42 -4.59 -2.44 -0.38
CA MET A 42 -4.39 -3.59 -1.26
C MET A 42 -4.85 -4.89 -0.62
N VAL A 43 -4.45 -5.16 0.64
CA VAL A 43 -4.70 -6.44 1.31
C VAL A 43 -5.98 -6.46 2.13
N LEU A 44 -6.58 -5.32 2.44
CA LEU A 44 -7.84 -5.07 3.15
C LEU A 44 -7.86 -5.44 4.63
N ASN A 45 -7.20 -6.51 5.05
CA ASN A 45 -7.17 -6.97 6.42
C ASN A 45 -6.07 -6.24 7.22
N HIS A 46 -6.38 -5.86 8.48
CA HIS A 46 -5.45 -5.14 9.37
C HIS A 46 -4.24 -6.00 9.75
N GLU A 47 -4.47 -7.26 10.10
CA GLU A 47 -3.39 -8.18 10.49
C GLU A 47 -2.46 -8.45 9.30
N ASP A 48 -3.05 -8.77 8.13
CA ASP A 48 -2.31 -8.93 6.88
C ASP A 48 -1.48 -7.67 6.55
N ALA A 49 -2.06 -6.48 6.75
CA ALA A 49 -1.36 -5.22 6.48
C ALA A 49 -0.16 -5.01 7.40
N ASN A 50 -0.28 -5.34 8.68
CA ASN A 50 0.82 -5.29 9.63
C ASN A 50 1.92 -6.30 9.30
N ASP A 51 1.55 -7.52 8.93
CA ASP A 51 2.52 -8.56 8.51
C ASP A 51 3.29 -8.15 7.26
N VAL A 52 2.58 -7.63 6.26
CA VAL A 52 3.20 -7.14 5.02
C VAL A 52 4.09 -5.91 5.29
N LEU A 53 3.67 -5.00 6.17
CA LEU A 53 4.47 -3.85 6.57
C LEU A 53 5.77 -4.28 7.26
N GLN A 54 5.68 -5.21 8.18
CA GLN A 54 6.86 -5.78 8.85
C GLN A 54 7.81 -6.42 7.85
N ASN A 55 7.29 -7.26 6.95
CA ASN A 55 8.08 -7.88 5.89
C ASN A 55 8.72 -6.85 4.95
N THR A 56 8.02 -5.76 4.66
CA THR A 56 8.54 -4.64 3.87
C THR A 56 9.78 -4.05 4.52
N PHE A 57 9.73 -3.74 5.82
CA PHE A 57 10.87 -3.17 6.52
C PHE A 57 12.01 -4.18 6.73
N LEU A 58 11.71 -5.45 6.96
CA LEU A 58 12.74 -6.50 7.02
C LEU A 58 13.50 -6.62 5.69
N LYS A 59 12.77 -6.59 4.56
CA LYS A 59 13.40 -6.59 3.23
C LYS A 59 14.16 -5.31 2.94
N ALA A 60 13.62 -4.16 3.35
CA ALA A 60 14.33 -2.89 3.23
C ALA A 60 15.66 -2.91 4.00
N TRP A 61 15.65 -3.41 5.23
CA TRP A 61 16.87 -3.57 6.03
C TRP A 61 17.89 -4.49 5.35
N ALA A 62 17.45 -5.67 4.90
CA ALA A 62 18.31 -6.66 4.26
C ALA A 62 18.94 -6.15 2.95
N ASN A 63 18.23 -5.28 2.20
CA ASN A 63 18.68 -4.76 0.91
C ASN A 63 19.12 -3.28 0.98
N LEU A 64 19.40 -2.77 2.17
CA LEU A 64 19.79 -1.37 2.34
C LEU A 64 21.09 -1.03 1.58
N GLY A 65 22.02 -1.99 1.48
CA GLY A 65 23.25 -1.86 0.72
C GLY A 65 23.05 -1.71 -0.79
N ASP A 66 21.92 -2.15 -1.32
CA ASP A 66 21.57 -2.06 -2.74
C ASP A 66 20.88 -0.73 -3.09
N PHE A 67 20.56 0.07 -2.08
CA PHE A 67 19.98 1.40 -2.31
C PHE A 67 21.06 2.40 -2.69
N HIS A 68 21.14 2.73 -3.97
CA HIS A 68 22.18 3.62 -4.52
C HIS A 68 21.75 5.08 -4.69
N GLY A 69 20.64 5.50 -4.07
CA GLY A 69 20.17 6.89 -4.13
C GLY A 69 19.66 7.36 -5.51
N LYS A 70 19.42 6.44 -6.46
CA LYS A 70 18.88 6.77 -7.80
C LYS A 70 17.41 7.18 -7.78
N ALA A 71 16.70 6.91 -6.71
CA ALA A 71 15.33 7.28 -6.46
C ALA A 71 15.21 7.83 -5.04
N LYS A 72 14.12 8.56 -4.74
CA LYS A 72 13.79 8.94 -3.36
C LYS A 72 13.63 7.70 -2.49
N LEU A 73 14.04 7.78 -1.25
CA LEU A 73 13.96 6.68 -0.29
C LEU A 73 12.54 6.13 -0.15
N TYR A 74 11.54 7.03 -0.07
CA TYR A 74 10.13 6.62 -0.06
C TYR A 74 9.73 5.81 -1.31
N THR A 75 10.16 6.22 -2.49
CA THR A 75 9.86 5.51 -3.75
C THR A 75 10.41 4.08 -3.74
N TRP A 76 11.59 3.89 -3.17
CA TRP A 76 12.20 2.58 -3.03
C TRP A 76 11.44 1.70 -2.03
N LEU A 77 11.11 2.23 -0.85
CA LEU A 77 10.30 1.54 0.16
C LEU A 77 8.91 1.19 -0.37
N TYR A 78 8.26 2.13 -1.06
CA TYR A 78 6.97 1.93 -1.70
C TYR A 78 6.97 0.74 -2.68
N ARG A 79 8.01 0.61 -3.51
CA ARG A 79 8.14 -0.54 -4.42
C ARG A 79 8.23 -1.86 -3.67
N ILE A 80 8.97 -1.90 -2.57
CA ILE A 80 9.05 -3.08 -1.72
C ILE A 80 7.66 -3.39 -1.16
N ALA A 81 6.96 -2.41 -0.59
CA ALA A 81 5.65 -2.57 0.00
C ALA A 81 4.60 -3.10 -0.99
N VAL A 82 4.56 -2.53 -2.20
CA VAL A 82 3.65 -2.99 -3.26
C VAL A 82 3.97 -4.42 -3.69
N ASN A 83 5.25 -4.75 -3.90
CA ASN A 83 5.66 -6.11 -4.25
C ASN A 83 5.31 -7.13 -3.16
N GLU A 84 5.50 -6.77 -1.88
CA GLU A 84 5.12 -7.64 -0.75
C GLU A 84 3.60 -7.82 -0.68
N SER A 85 2.82 -6.77 -0.88
CA SER A 85 1.36 -6.84 -0.93
C SER A 85 0.87 -7.76 -2.05
N LEU A 86 1.42 -7.61 -3.26
CA LEU A 86 1.09 -8.48 -4.40
C LEU A 86 1.51 -9.93 -4.16
N GLY A 87 2.66 -10.15 -3.55
CA GLY A 87 3.14 -11.48 -3.15
C GLY A 87 2.22 -12.13 -2.12
N HIS A 88 1.77 -11.37 -1.12
CA HIS A 88 0.83 -11.82 -0.10
C HIS A 88 -0.51 -12.23 -0.72
N LEU A 89 -1.09 -11.37 -1.58
CA LEU A 89 -2.36 -11.67 -2.26
C LEU A 89 -2.28 -12.92 -3.14
N ARG A 90 -1.17 -13.12 -3.85
CA ARG A 90 -0.94 -14.34 -4.65
C ARG A 90 -0.91 -15.60 -3.77
N LYS A 91 -0.20 -15.56 -2.64
CA LYS A 91 -0.14 -16.69 -1.69
C LYS A 91 -1.51 -16.99 -1.08
N LYS A 92 -2.24 -15.94 -0.68
CA LYS A 92 -3.58 -16.08 -0.11
C LYS A 92 -4.55 -16.72 -1.11
N LYS A 93 -4.48 -16.37 -2.39
CA LYS A 93 -5.31 -16.95 -3.45
C LYS A 93 -5.02 -18.44 -3.72
N THR A 94 -3.78 -18.90 -3.53
CA THR A 94 -3.38 -20.29 -3.73
C THR A 94 -3.68 -21.18 -2.53
N ALA A 95 -3.82 -20.59 -1.35
CA ALA A 95 -4.12 -21.31 -0.11
C ALA A 95 -5.63 -21.43 0.10
N ASP A 96 -6.41 -22.02 -0.75
CA ASP A 96 -7.86 -22.31 -0.80
C ASP A 96 -8.75 -22.08 0.46
N ASN A 97 -8.27 -21.39 1.48
CA ASN A 97 -8.94 -21.06 2.73
C ASN A 97 -8.98 -19.54 2.92
N ILE A 98 -9.80 -18.88 2.14
CA ILE A 98 -9.98 -17.44 2.28
C ILE A 98 -11.20 -17.19 3.17
N ALA A 99 -10.97 -16.91 4.43
CA ALA A 99 -11.83 -15.98 5.13
C ALA A 99 -11.61 -14.62 4.46
N THR A 100 -12.39 -14.32 3.45
CA THR A 100 -12.49 -12.96 2.92
C THR A 100 -13.23 -12.17 3.98
N ASP A 101 -12.58 -11.15 4.56
CA ASP A 101 -13.29 -10.17 5.36
C ASP A 101 -14.48 -9.66 4.54
N ASP A 102 -15.66 -9.65 5.15
CA ASP A 102 -16.84 -9.12 4.46
C ASP A 102 -16.55 -7.66 4.08
N PRO A 103 -16.65 -7.29 2.80
CA PRO A 103 -16.44 -5.90 2.40
C PRO A 103 -17.32 -4.90 3.19
N ALA A 104 -18.49 -5.32 3.67
CA ALA A 104 -19.38 -4.50 4.49
C ALA A 104 -18.77 -4.17 5.87
N ASP A 105 -17.89 -5.04 6.39
CA ASP A 105 -17.22 -4.80 7.67
C ASP A 105 -15.99 -3.88 7.55
N VAL A 106 -15.53 -3.61 6.33
CA VAL A 106 -14.31 -2.80 6.10
C VAL A 106 -14.48 -1.39 6.65
N ALA A 107 -15.64 -0.76 6.44
CA ALA A 107 -15.88 0.60 6.93
C ALA A 107 -15.86 0.68 8.47
N SER A 108 -16.52 -0.26 9.16
CA SER A 108 -16.56 -0.33 10.62
C SER A 108 -15.18 -0.67 11.21
N THR A 109 -14.47 -1.60 10.58
CA THR A 109 -13.10 -1.98 11.00
C THR A 109 -12.12 -0.84 10.80
N LEU A 110 -12.25 -0.05 9.72
CA LEU A 110 -11.41 1.10 9.46
C LEU A 110 -11.60 2.22 10.48
N ILE A 111 -12.85 2.51 10.87
CA ILE A 111 -13.13 3.54 11.89
C ILE A 111 -12.49 3.18 13.22
N ALA A 112 -12.38 1.89 13.53
CA ALA A 112 -11.72 1.38 14.73
C ALA A 112 -10.18 1.31 14.61
N ASP A 113 -9.62 1.49 13.41
CA ASP A 113 -8.17 1.44 13.17
C ASP A 113 -7.48 2.67 13.77
N ALA A 114 -6.46 2.44 14.62
CA ALA A 114 -5.71 3.50 15.30
C ALA A 114 -5.01 4.49 14.36
N TYR A 115 -4.80 4.11 13.11
CA TYR A 115 -4.18 4.96 12.09
C TYR A 115 -5.20 5.67 11.19
N PHE A 116 -6.50 5.40 11.36
CA PHE A 116 -7.54 6.03 10.56
C PHE A 116 -7.95 7.37 11.17
N ASP A 117 -7.65 8.46 10.48
CA ASP A 117 -8.10 9.83 10.85
C ASP A 117 -9.17 10.37 9.89
N GLY A 118 -9.78 9.49 9.09
CA GLY A 118 -10.80 9.83 8.11
C GLY A 118 -12.22 9.97 8.69
N ASN A 119 -13.11 10.50 7.87
CA ASN A 119 -14.53 10.61 8.18
C ASN A 119 -15.34 9.44 7.57
N MET A 120 -16.67 9.42 7.82
CA MET A 120 -17.58 8.38 7.29
C MET A 120 -17.55 8.27 5.76
N THR A 121 -17.40 9.38 5.04
CA THR A 121 -17.28 9.37 3.58
C THR A 121 -16.03 8.64 3.11
N GLN A 122 -14.92 8.82 3.81
CA GLN A 122 -13.68 8.11 3.52
C GLN A 122 -13.80 6.62 3.85
N ALA A 123 -14.45 6.25 4.96
CA ALA A 123 -14.70 4.85 5.31
C ALA A 123 -15.59 4.17 4.24
N ARG A 124 -16.64 4.84 3.75
CA ARG A 124 -17.48 4.34 2.65
C ARG A 124 -16.72 4.18 1.33
N LEU A 125 -15.82 5.10 1.01
CA LEU A 125 -14.95 4.93 -0.15
C LEU A 125 -14.07 3.67 -0.02
N GLN A 126 -13.52 3.42 1.16
CA GLN A 126 -12.73 2.21 1.40
C GLN A 126 -13.59 0.93 1.30
N GLU A 127 -14.84 0.96 1.76
CA GLU A 127 -15.79 -0.13 1.56
C GLU A 127 -16.05 -0.38 0.07
N ALA A 128 -16.33 0.68 -0.71
CA ALA A 128 -16.51 0.56 -2.14
C ALA A 128 -15.29 -0.07 -2.85
N ILE A 129 -14.09 0.33 -2.44
CA ILE A 129 -12.84 -0.24 -2.94
C ILE A 129 -12.71 -1.72 -2.56
N ALA A 130 -13.07 -2.09 -1.33
CA ALA A 130 -13.02 -3.47 -0.86
C ALA A 130 -13.95 -4.41 -1.65
N ARG A 131 -15.07 -3.90 -2.16
CA ARG A 131 -16.03 -4.64 -3.01
C ARG A 131 -15.51 -4.89 -4.43
N LEU A 132 -14.42 -4.24 -4.85
CA LEU A 132 -13.84 -4.49 -6.16
C LEU A 132 -13.15 -5.85 -6.23
N PRO A 133 -13.23 -6.56 -7.37
CA PRO A 133 -12.36 -7.69 -7.65
C PRO A 133 -10.88 -7.29 -7.52
N ASP A 134 -10.03 -8.22 -7.08
CA ASP A 134 -8.62 -7.96 -6.74
C ASP A 134 -7.86 -7.18 -7.80
N VAL A 135 -8.00 -7.56 -9.08
CA VAL A 135 -7.30 -6.87 -10.18
C VAL A 135 -7.78 -5.43 -10.32
N GLN A 136 -9.09 -5.20 -10.25
CA GLN A 136 -9.66 -3.84 -10.35
C GLN A 136 -9.26 -2.98 -9.15
N ARG A 137 -9.25 -3.57 -7.95
CA ARG A 137 -8.81 -2.90 -6.72
C ARG A 137 -7.33 -2.49 -6.80
N GLN A 138 -6.45 -3.40 -7.18
CA GLN A 138 -5.01 -3.12 -7.35
C GLN A 138 -4.79 -1.98 -8.33
N VAL A 139 -5.42 -2.04 -9.51
CA VAL A 139 -5.31 -1.00 -10.54
C VAL A 139 -5.85 0.33 -10.04
N PHE A 140 -7.00 0.33 -9.35
CA PHE A 140 -7.59 1.54 -8.79
C PHE A 140 -6.67 2.17 -7.74
N VAL A 141 -6.19 1.39 -6.77
CA VAL A 141 -5.31 1.88 -5.68
C VAL A 141 -4.04 2.50 -6.25
N LEU A 142 -3.34 1.79 -7.12
CA LEU A 142 -2.08 2.26 -7.71
C LEU A 142 -2.27 3.51 -8.60
N ARG A 143 -3.41 3.63 -9.27
CA ARG A 143 -3.67 4.77 -10.15
C ARG A 143 -4.23 5.98 -9.41
N TYR A 144 -5.19 5.77 -8.52
CA TYR A 144 -5.92 6.86 -7.85
C TYR A 144 -5.13 7.47 -6.68
N PHE A 145 -4.62 6.64 -5.77
CA PHE A 145 -3.92 7.13 -4.59
C PHE A 145 -2.43 7.42 -4.85
N ASP A 146 -1.79 6.60 -5.69
CA ASP A 146 -0.35 6.67 -5.89
C ASP A 146 0.01 7.31 -7.24
N GLU A 147 -0.99 7.72 -8.02
CA GLU A 147 -0.85 8.41 -9.32
C GLU A 147 0.11 7.69 -10.30
N MET A 148 0.27 6.36 -10.13
CA MET A 148 1.21 5.58 -10.91
C MET A 148 0.85 5.60 -12.39
N LYS A 149 1.85 5.79 -13.26
CA LYS A 149 1.66 5.77 -14.72
C LYS A 149 1.33 4.35 -15.19
N TYR A 150 0.46 4.22 -16.19
CA TYR A 150 0.08 2.91 -16.73
C TYR A 150 1.28 2.10 -17.27
N SER A 151 2.29 2.77 -17.81
CA SER A 151 3.54 2.12 -18.23
C SER A 151 4.31 1.49 -17.07
N GLN A 152 4.28 2.09 -15.89
CA GLN A 152 4.88 1.56 -14.67
C GLN A 152 4.04 0.41 -14.10
N MET A 153 2.71 0.59 -14.06
CA MET A 153 1.77 -0.46 -13.64
C MET A 153 1.86 -1.69 -14.52
N SER A 154 1.99 -1.50 -15.85
CA SER A 154 2.15 -2.60 -16.82
C SER A 154 3.37 -3.47 -16.50
N LYS A 155 4.50 -2.85 -16.18
CA LYS A 155 5.72 -3.55 -15.76
C LYS A 155 5.56 -4.27 -14.42
N LEU A 156 4.85 -3.65 -13.48
CA LEU A 156 4.66 -4.17 -12.13
C LEU A 156 3.67 -5.35 -12.10
N LEU A 157 2.55 -5.22 -12.82
CA LEU A 157 1.44 -6.18 -12.81
C LEU A 157 1.51 -7.21 -13.96
N GLY A 158 2.41 -7.03 -14.92
CA GLY A 158 2.51 -7.92 -16.07
C GLY A 158 1.29 -7.86 -17.00
N THR A 159 0.59 -6.73 -17.07
CA THR A 159 -0.67 -6.53 -17.81
C THR A 159 -0.52 -5.36 -18.75
N SER A 160 -1.13 -5.44 -19.96
CA SER A 160 -1.05 -4.36 -20.93
C SER A 160 -1.67 -3.05 -20.44
N GLU A 161 -1.15 -1.91 -20.88
CA GLU A 161 -1.68 -0.60 -20.50
C GLU A 161 -3.16 -0.43 -20.89
N GLY A 162 -3.58 -0.99 -22.02
CA GLY A 162 -4.98 -0.97 -22.48
C GLY A 162 -5.91 -1.70 -21.51
N ALA A 163 -5.52 -2.90 -21.05
CA ALA A 163 -6.28 -3.66 -20.08
C ALA A 163 -6.33 -2.96 -18.71
N LEU A 164 -5.23 -2.31 -18.28
CA LEU A 164 -5.18 -1.51 -17.05
C LEU A 164 -6.12 -0.29 -17.12
N LYS A 165 -6.14 0.42 -18.24
CA LYS A 165 -7.06 1.55 -18.45
C LYS A 165 -8.53 1.10 -18.40
N ALA A 166 -8.85 -0.03 -19.04
CA ALA A 166 -10.20 -0.61 -18.97
C ALA A 166 -10.56 -1.01 -17.54
N SER A 167 -9.68 -1.69 -16.82
CA SER A 167 -9.90 -2.09 -15.43
C SER A 167 -10.10 -0.89 -14.51
N TYR A 168 -9.32 0.17 -14.68
CA TYR A 168 -9.47 1.41 -13.92
C TYR A 168 -10.82 2.07 -14.17
N HIS A 169 -11.23 2.20 -15.43
CA HIS A 169 -12.51 2.78 -15.80
C HIS A 169 -13.71 2.00 -15.22
N ILE A 170 -13.64 0.67 -15.27
CA ILE A 170 -14.67 -0.19 -14.67
C ILE A 170 -14.69 -0.01 -13.13
N ALA A 171 -13.53 0.04 -12.49
CA ALA A 171 -13.42 0.25 -11.04
C ALA A 171 -14.04 1.59 -10.61
N VAL A 172 -13.70 2.68 -11.30
CA VAL A 172 -14.26 4.02 -11.04
C VAL A 172 -15.78 4.00 -11.15
N ARG A 173 -16.34 3.38 -12.20
CA ARG A 173 -17.79 3.28 -12.36
C ARG A 173 -18.43 2.52 -11.22
N LYS A 174 -17.92 1.35 -10.84
CA LYS A 174 -18.47 0.55 -9.72
C LYS A 174 -18.44 1.30 -8.40
N ILE A 175 -17.36 2.01 -8.11
CA ILE A 175 -17.25 2.85 -6.90
C ILE A 175 -18.29 3.97 -6.94
N THR A 176 -18.41 4.65 -8.09
CA THR A 176 -19.38 5.75 -8.24
C THR A 176 -20.82 5.27 -8.08
N ASP A 177 -21.17 4.13 -8.68
CA ASP A 177 -22.49 3.54 -8.55
C ASP A 177 -22.77 3.17 -7.09
N PHE A 178 -21.84 2.49 -6.40
CA PHE A 178 -21.97 2.16 -4.98
C PHE A 178 -22.20 3.38 -4.08
N LEU A 179 -21.49 4.48 -4.34
CA LEU A 179 -21.61 5.70 -3.53
C LEU A 179 -22.91 6.46 -3.80
N LYS A 180 -23.55 6.27 -4.96
CA LYS A 180 -24.83 6.91 -5.33
C LYS A 180 -26.07 6.13 -4.89
N ASP A 181 -25.98 4.80 -4.78
CA ASP A 181 -27.16 3.95 -4.50
C ASP A 181 -27.71 4.12 -3.07
N GLU A 182 -27.07 4.91 -2.22
CA GLU A 182 -27.48 5.14 -0.84
C GLU A 182 -27.81 6.62 -0.52
N ASP A 183 -27.78 7.51 -1.52
CA ASP A 183 -28.32 8.87 -1.39
C ASP A 183 -29.83 8.91 -1.80
#